data_44597ebabd01b77bb0ff101c67067107
#
_entry.id   44597ebabd01b77bb0ff101c67067107
#
_cell.length_a   1.000
_cell.length_b   1.000
_cell.length_c   1.000
_cell.angle_alpha   90.00
_cell.angle_beta   90.00
_cell.angle_gamma   90.00
#
_symmetry.space_group_name_H-M   'P 1'
#
loop_
_entity.id
_entity.type
_entity.pdbx_description
1 polymer ?
#
loop_
_entity_poly.entity_id
_entity_poly.type
_entity_poly.pdbx_seq_one_letter_code
_entity_poly.pdbx_strand_id
1 'polypeptide(L)'
;LIPRVFELTTFLVHELKREDMGAYFPHRVTYHPTCHSLRVLRIGDAPYRLLRKVRGIDLVELPSAEECCGFGGTFAVKNADTSIAMLSDKIRCVLDTGAEYCVSADNSCLMHIGGGMHRQRAGVNPIHIAEILATTEQGMEPDGIAAAAATAERTERS
;
A
#
# COMPACT_ATOMS: atom_id res chain seq x y z
N LEU A 1 -26.69 4.20 9.05
CA LEU A 1 -25.63 3.72 8.11
C LEU A 1 -24.23 3.69 8.77
N ILE A 2 -23.86 4.69 9.57
CA ILE A 2 -22.53 4.81 10.20
C ILE A 2 -22.08 3.54 10.93
N PRO A 3 -22.90 2.83 11.75
CA PRO A 3 -22.48 1.62 12.45
C PRO A 3 -22.21 0.40 11.54
N ARG A 4 -22.38 0.56 10.22
CA ARG A 4 -22.20 -0.52 9.23
C ARG A 4 -21.14 -0.20 8.18
N VAL A 5 -20.34 0.85 8.39
CA VAL A 5 -19.24 1.24 7.50
C VAL A 5 -17.93 0.96 8.21
N PHE A 6 -17.14 0.07 7.65
CA PHE A 6 -15.87 -0.38 8.20
C PHE A 6 -14.74 -0.15 7.20
N GLU A 7 -13.57 0.08 7.70
CA GLU A 7 -12.35 -0.03 6.91
C GLU A 7 -12.04 -1.52 6.71
N LEU A 8 -11.48 -1.89 5.55
CA LEU A 8 -11.29 -3.29 5.14
C LEU A 8 -10.55 -4.13 6.18
N THR A 9 -9.42 -3.65 6.65
CA THR A 9 -8.55 -4.44 7.54
C THR A 9 -9.17 -4.63 8.91
N THR A 10 -9.83 -3.59 9.43
CA THR A 10 -10.57 -3.67 10.70
C THR A 10 -11.79 -4.57 10.57
N PHE A 11 -12.48 -4.55 9.43
CA PHE A 11 -13.60 -5.45 9.17
C PHE A 11 -13.15 -6.91 9.19
N LEU A 12 -12.07 -7.24 8.50
CA LEU A 12 -11.55 -8.61 8.45
C LEU A 12 -11.12 -9.09 9.86
N VAL A 13 -10.35 -8.27 10.58
CA VAL A 13 -9.76 -8.66 11.84
C VAL A 13 -10.78 -8.60 13.00
N HIS A 14 -11.57 -7.54 13.10
CA HIS A 14 -12.41 -7.30 14.28
C HIS A 14 -13.83 -7.79 14.13
N GLU A 15 -14.43 -7.69 12.92
CA GLU A 15 -15.80 -8.15 12.70
C GLU A 15 -15.84 -9.63 12.26
N LEU A 16 -15.07 -9.98 11.23
CA LEU A 16 -15.03 -11.38 10.73
C LEU A 16 -14.11 -12.29 11.55
N LYS A 17 -13.26 -11.75 12.43
CA LYS A 17 -12.28 -12.50 13.23
C LYS A 17 -11.36 -13.36 12.34
N ARG A 18 -11.04 -12.87 11.16
CA ARG A 18 -10.19 -13.54 10.19
C ARG A 18 -8.93 -12.75 9.94
N GLU A 19 -7.78 -13.37 10.20
CA GLU A 19 -6.46 -12.78 9.93
C GLU A 19 -5.74 -13.49 8.79
N ASP A 20 -6.02 -14.78 8.60
CA ASP A 20 -5.45 -15.57 7.51
C ASP A 20 -6.45 -15.67 6.36
N MET A 21 -6.11 -15.05 5.24
CA MET A 21 -6.88 -15.08 4.01
C MET A 21 -6.43 -16.21 3.06
N GLY A 22 -5.43 -17.01 3.44
CA GLY A 22 -4.81 -17.99 2.57
C GLY A 22 -3.93 -17.37 1.49
N ALA A 23 -3.57 -16.10 1.64
CA ALA A 23 -2.79 -15.36 0.66
C ALA A 23 -1.34 -15.84 0.57
N TYR A 24 -0.74 -15.71 -0.61
CA TYR A 24 0.65 -16.03 -0.89
C TYR A 24 1.29 -14.87 -1.68
N PHE A 25 2.36 -14.29 -1.14
CA PHE A 25 3.07 -13.16 -1.77
C PHE A 25 4.56 -13.21 -1.42
N PRO A 26 5.41 -13.92 -2.19
CA PRO A 26 6.81 -14.21 -1.85
C PRO A 26 7.73 -13.03 -2.22
N HIS A 27 7.43 -11.85 -1.72
CA HIS A 27 8.17 -10.62 -1.98
C HIS A 27 8.50 -9.89 -0.69
N ARG A 28 9.56 -9.07 -0.77
CA ARG A 28 9.93 -8.14 0.28
C ARG A 28 9.07 -6.90 0.19
N VAL A 29 8.31 -6.61 1.24
CA VAL A 29 7.36 -5.51 1.27
C VAL A 29 7.56 -4.61 2.46
N THR A 30 7.24 -3.33 2.30
CA THR A 30 7.13 -2.39 3.41
C THR A 30 5.74 -1.76 3.42
N TYR A 31 5.18 -1.51 4.61
CA TYR A 31 3.82 -0.99 4.75
C TYR A 31 3.84 0.48 5.16
N HIS A 32 3.19 1.32 4.36
CA HIS A 32 2.94 2.72 4.69
C HIS A 32 1.55 2.87 5.34
N PRO A 33 1.47 3.06 6.67
CA PRO A 33 0.22 3.41 7.33
C PRO A 33 -0.13 4.85 6.99
N THR A 34 -1.33 5.07 6.46
CA THR A 34 -1.73 6.42 6.07
C THR A 34 -2.10 7.25 7.29
N CYS A 35 -1.92 8.56 7.20
CA CYS A 35 -2.33 9.48 8.29
C CYS A 35 -3.84 9.38 8.58
N HIS A 36 -4.66 9.10 7.55
CA HIS A 36 -6.09 8.86 7.72
C HIS A 36 -6.36 7.61 8.56
N SER A 37 -5.71 6.51 8.24
CA SER A 37 -5.82 5.24 8.98
C SER A 37 -5.35 5.37 10.43
N LEU A 38 -4.23 6.05 10.66
CA LEU A 38 -3.64 6.23 11.99
C LEU A 38 -4.46 7.17 12.88
N ARG A 39 -4.82 8.35 12.36
CA ARG A 39 -5.32 9.47 13.17
C ARG A 39 -6.83 9.59 13.17
N VAL A 40 -7.49 9.26 12.05
CA VAL A 40 -8.94 9.37 11.89
C VAL A 40 -9.62 8.05 12.21
N LEU A 41 -9.27 6.99 11.47
CA LEU A 41 -9.89 5.67 11.62
C LEU A 41 -9.34 4.87 12.80
N ARG A 42 -8.12 5.15 13.23
CA ARG A 42 -7.44 4.47 14.36
C ARG A 42 -7.46 2.95 14.23
N ILE A 43 -7.12 2.45 13.05
CA ILE A 43 -7.21 1.03 12.69
C ILE A 43 -6.22 0.13 13.46
N GLY A 44 -5.29 0.73 14.22
CA GLY A 44 -4.33 0.00 15.04
C GLY A 44 -3.38 -0.87 14.20
N ASP A 45 -3.15 -2.09 14.68
CA ASP A 45 -2.25 -3.07 14.08
C ASP A 45 -2.93 -4.02 13.07
N ALA A 46 -4.22 -3.83 12.78
CA ALA A 46 -4.99 -4.72 11.91
C ALA A 46 -4.31 -5.00 10.55
N PRO A 47 -3.76 -4.01 9.83
CA PRO A 47 -3.03 -4.27 8.59
C PRO A 47 -1.80 -5.17 8.78
N TYR A 48 -1.04 -4.94 9.84
CA TYR A 48 0.15 -5.74 10.15
C TYR A 48 -0.19 -7.17 10.53
N ARG A 49 -1.30 -7.39 11.24
CA ARG A 49 -1.78 -8.73 11.61
C ARG A 49 -2.12 -9.53 10.36
N LEU A 50 -2.80 -8.92 9.40
CA LEU A 50 -3.14 -9.54 8.12
C LEU A 50 -1.87 -9.83 7.29
N LEU A 51 -0.99 -8.84 7.11
CA LEU A 51 0.23 -9.00 6.31
C LEU A 51 1.15 -10.10 6.87
N ARG A 52 1.30 -10.19 8.20
CA ARG A 52 2.11 -11.24 8.84
C ARG A 52 1.58 -12.66 8.63
N LYS A 53 0.31 -12.84 8.22
CA LYS A 53 -0.30 -14.14 7.89
C LYS A 53 -0.18 -14.51 6.42
N VAL A 54 0.27 -13.58 5.57
CA VAL A 54 0.52 -13.88 4.15
C VAL A 54 1.74 -14.79 4.03
N ARG A 55 1.58 -15.91 3.34
CA ARG A 55 2.67 -16.88 3.16
C ARG A 55 3.72 -16.31 2.20
N GLY A 56 4.98 -16.52 2.54
CA GLY A 56 6.11 -16.11 1.72
C GLY A 56 6.49 -14.62 1.83
N ILE A 57 5.70 -13.80 2.49
CA ILE A 57 5.97 -12.37 2.62
C ILE A 57 7.20 -12.10 3.49
N ASP A 58 8.09 -11.21 3.05
CA ASP A 58 9.16 -10.61 3.85
C ASP A 58 8.76 -9.18 4.22
N LEU A 59 8.07 -9.03 5.35
CA LEU A 59 7.54 -7.74 5.81
C LEU A 59 8.61 -6.99 6.61
N VAL A 60 9.11 -5.90 6.02
CA VAL A 60 10.12 -5.03 6.64
C VAL A 60 9.50 -3.73 7.16
N GLU A 61 10.02 -3.27 8.28
CA GLU A 61 9.55 -2.03 8.91
C GLU A 61 9.92 -0.81 8.07
N LEU A 62 8.97 0.11 7.90
CA LEU A 62 9.19 1.38 7.22
C LEU A 62 9.75 2.41 8.22
N PRO A 63 10.96 2.95 8.00
CA PRO A 63 11.44 4.07 8.80
C PRO A 63 10.48 5.26 8.72
N SER A 64 10.25 5.94 9.84
CA SER A 64 9.32 7.07 9.92
C SER A 64 7.93 6.76 9.32
N ALA A 65 7.42 5.56 9.61
CA ALA A 65 6.16 5.07 9.04
C ALA A 65 4.98 6.03 9.24
N GLU A 66 4.90 6.66 10.42
CA GLU A 66 3.80 7.56 10.81
C GLU A 66 3.84 8.94 10.14
N GLU A 67 4.92 9.28 9.44
CA GLU A 67 5.03 10.54 8.72
C GLU A 67 4.16 10.53 7.47
N CYS A 68 3.60 11.71 7.16
CA CYS A 68 2.72 11.87 6.00
C CYS A 68 3.52 11.76 4.70
N CYS A 69 2.88 11.20 3.67
CA CYS A 69 3.45 11.17 2.31
C CYS A 69 3.40 12.52 1.57
N GLY A 70 2.70 13.52 2.12
CA GLY A 70 2.58 14.84 1.50
C GLY A 70 1.38 15.01 0.56
N PHE A 71 0.56 13.99 0.30
CA PHE A 71 -0.58 14.12 -0.62
C PHE A 71 -1.60 15.16 -0.15
N GLY A 72 -2.30 14.91 0.95
CA GLY A 72 -3.26 15.84 1.57
C GLY A 72 -4.32 16.43 0.63
N GLY A 73 -4.65 15.79 -0.48
CA GLY A 73 -5.62 16.28 -1.46
C GLY A 73 -5.22 17.64 -2.05
N THR A 74 -6.02 18.68 -1.78
CA THR A 74 -5.74 20.04 -2.23
C THR A 74 -4.45 20.63 -1.66
N PHE A 75 -3.92 20.08 -0.56
CA PHE A 75 -2.64 20.50 0.00
C PHE A 75 -1.49 20.30 -1.00
N ALA A 76 -1.45 19.16 -1.69
CA ALA A 76 -0.40 18.87 -2.67
C ALA A 76 -0.39 19.87 -3.85
N VAL A 77 -1.56 20.44 -4.17
CA VAL A 77 -1.68 21.45 -5.24
C VAL A 77 -1.32 22.84 -4.73
N LYS A 78 -1.82 23.21 -3.55
CA LYS A 78 -1.61 24.58 -2.99
C LYS A 78 -0.23 24.78 -2.38
N ASN A 79 0.41 23.71 -1.92
CA ASN A 79 1.71 23.71 -1.24
C ASN A 79 2.66 22.71 -1.90
N ALA A 80 2.80 22.80 -3.22
CA ALA A 80 3.50 21.82 -4.04
C ALA A 80 4.94 21.54 -3.57
N ASP A 81 5.69 22.58 -3.26
CA ASP A 81 7.10 22.44 -2.81
C ASP A 81 7.21 21.66 -1.50
N THR A 82 6.33 21.95 -0.53
CA THR A 82 6.27 21.24 0.75
C THR A 82 5.83 19.79 0.55
N SER A 83 4.81 19.57 -0.29
CA SER A 83 4.32 18.24 -0.63
C SER A 83 5.41 17.39 -1.29
N ILE A 84 6.17 17.95 -2.22
CA ILE A 84 7.29 17.27 -2.90
C ILE A 84 8.42 16.95 -1.91
N ALA A 85 8.75 17.85 -0.99
CA ALA A 85 9.76 17.59 0.04
C ALA A 85 9.34 16.39 0.93
N MET A 86 8.09 16.38 1.44
CA MET A 86 7.55 15.29 2.23
C MET A 86 7.52 13.97 1.46
N LEU A 87 7.15 14.01 0.17
CA LEU A 87 7.15 12.85 -0.71
C LEU A 87 8.56 12.30 -0.89
N SER A 88 9.55 13.18 -1.11
CA SER A 88 10.94 12.79 -1.30
C SER A 88 11.52 12.10 -0.07
N ASP A 89 11.20 12.60 1.13
CA ASP A 89 11.59 11.96 2.39
C ASP A 89 10.94 10.60 2.56
N LYS A 90 9.64 10.48 2.24
CA LYS A 90 8.93 9.20 2.29
C LYS A 90 9.51 8.18 1.31
N ILE A 91 9.80 8.58 0.07
CA ILE A 91 10.41 7.70 -0.93
C ILE A 91 11.78 7.22 -0.45
N ARG A 92 12.60 8.09 0.11
CA ARG A 92 13.89 7.71 0.68
C ARG A 92 13.72 6.63 1.77
N CYS A 93 12.77 6.83 2.72
CA CYS A 93 12.48 5.82 3.73
C CYS A 93 12.06 4.47 3.12
N VAL A 94 11.26 4.48 2.05
CA VAL A 94 10.87 3.25 1.34
C VAL A 94 12.08 2.58 0.70
N LEU A 95 12.94 3.34 0.02
CA LEU A 95 14.15 2.81 -0.64
C LEU A 95 15.15 2.22 0.36
N ASP A 96 15.29 2.83 1.53
CA ASP A 96 16.19 2.37 2.60
C ASP A 96 15.78 0.99 3.15
N THR A 97 14.51 0.57 2.95
CA THR A 97 14.05 -0.78 3.35
C THR A 97 14.55 -1.89 2.41
N GLY A 98 14.93 -1.55 1.18
CA GLY A 98 15.19 -2.52 0.12
C GLY A 98 13.97 -3.33 -0.30
N ALA A 99 12.75 -2.83 -0.04
CA ALA A 99 11.51 -3.52 -0.39
C ALA A 99 11.26 -3.47 -1.91
N GLU A 100 10.68 -4.53 -2.44
CA GLU A 100 10.20 -4.62 -3.83
C GLU A 100 8.86 -3.93 -4.00
N TYR A 101 8.06 -3.90 -2.92
CA TYR A 101 6.72 -3.31 -2.91
C TYR A 101 6.51 -2.38 -1.72
N CYS A 102 5.89 -1.23 -2.00
CA CYS A 102 5.36 -0.33 -0.99
C CYS A 102 3.85 -0.54 -0.89
N VAL A 103 3.41 -1.05 0.26
CA VAL A 103 2.02 -1.44 0.51
C VAL A 103 1.29 -0.34 1.27
N SER A 104 0.05 -0.06 0.94
CA SER A 104 -0.83 0.79 1.74
C SER A 104 -2.29 0.35 1.60
N ALA A 105 -3.14 0.84 2.51
CA ALA A 105 -4.59 0.65 2.48
C ALA A 105 -5.34 1.86 1.89
N ASP A 106 -4.65 2.84 1.31
CA ASP A 106 -5.23 4.07 0.77
C ASP A 106 -4.62 4.39 -0.59
N ASN A 107 -5.45 4.34 -1.62
CA ASN A 107 -5.04 4.59 -3.00
C ASN A 107 -4.50 6.01 -3.23
N SER A 108 -4.97 7.00 -2.48
CA SER A 108 -4.49 8.38 -2.62
C SER A 108 -3.01 8.50 -2.25
N CYS A 109 -2.61 7.88 -1.15
CA CYS A 109 -1.20 7.78 -0.76
C CYS A 109 -0.40 6.93 -1.74
N LEU A 110 -0.96 5.79 -2.19
CA LEU A 110 -0.29 4.91 -3.16
C LEU A 110 -0.04 5.61 -4.50
N MET A 111 -1.01 6.35 -5.02
CA MET A 111 -0.85 7.12 -6.25
C MET A 111 0.24 8.18 -6.11
N HIS A 112 0.27 8.89 -4.98
CA HIS A 112 1.25 9.95 -4.74
C HIS A 112 2.66 9.39 -4.60
N ILE A 113 2.84 8.39 -3.73
CA ILE A 113 4.13 7.71 -3.52
C ILE A 113 4.57 6.99 -4.81
N GLY A 114 3.66 6.24 -5.43
CA GLY A 114 3.92 5.50 -6.66
C GLY A 114 4.31 6.40 -7.83
N GLY A 115 3.60 7.52 -8.02
CA GLY A 115 3.95 8.52 -9.02
C GLY A 115 5.34 9.12 -8.80
N GLY A 116 5.71 9.39 -7.55
CA GLY A 116 7.05 9.85 -7.18
C GLY A 116 8.13 8.80 -7.44
N MET A 117 7.89 7.56 -7.03
CA MET A 117 8.81 6.43 -7.25
C MET A 117 9.01 6.15 -8.75
N HIS A 118 7.92 6.17 -9.51
CA HIS A 118 7.98 5.98 -10.97
C HIS A 118 8.83 7.06 -11.65
N ARG A 119 8.60 8.33 -11.31
CA ARG A 119 9.39 9.47 -11.84
C ARG A 119 10.88 9.36 -11.51
N GLN A 120 11.21 8.85 -10.34
CA GLN A 120 12.60 8.62 -9.90
C GLN A 120 13.20 7.31 -10.41
N ARG A 121 12.42 6.47 -11.11
CA ARG A 121 12.81 5.11 -11.52
C ARG A 121 13.32 4.29 -10.35
N ALA A 122 12.63 4.37 -9.23
CA ALA A 122 13.04 3.81 -7.95
C ALA A 122 13.02 2.27 -7.90
N GLY A 123 12.36 1.59 -8.85
CA GLY A 123 12.29 0.12 -8.91
C GLY A 123 11.36 -0.51 -7.88
N VAL A 124 10.68 0.27 -7.05
CA VAL A 124 9.70 -0.20 -6.05
C VAL A 124 8.29 -0.02 -6.60
N ASN A 125 7.45 -1.05 -6.45
CA ASN A 125 6.09 -1.06 -6.96
C ASN A 125 5.09 -0.69 -5.85
N PRO A 126 4.15 0.26 -6.08
CA PRO A 126 3.05 0.49 -5.16
C PRO A 126 2.01 -0.62 -5.31
N ILE A 127 1.47 -1.13 -4.20
CA ILE A 127 0.42 -2.14 -4.21
C ILE A 127 -0.57 -1.91 -3.06
N HIS A 128 -1.87 -2.09 -3.33
CA HIS A 128 -2.88 -2.00 -2.29
C HIS A 128 -2.90 -3.28 -1.44
N ILE A 129 -3.09 -3.15 -0.13
CA ILE A 129 -3.12 -4.31 0.77
C ILE A 129 -4.15 -5.36 0.35
N ALA A 130 -5.29 -4.95 -0.19
CA ALA A 130 -6.33 -5.86 -0.66
C ALA A 130 -5.86 -6.76 -1.81
N GLU A 131 -4.98 -6.27 -2.69
CA GLU A 131 -4.41 -7.05 -3.77
C GLU A 131 -3.53 -8.17 -3.22
N ILE A 132 -2.66 -7.86 -2.26
CA ILE A 132 -1.85 -8.88 -1.58
C ILE A 132 -2.73 -9.94 -0.90
N LEU A 133 -3.78 -9.51 -0.18
CA LEU A 133 -4.67 -10.42 0.54
C LEU A 133 -5.50 -11.31 -0.39
N ALA A 134 -5.70 -10.88 -1.64
CA ALA A 134 -6.41 -11.64 -2.67
C ALA A 134 -5.49 -12.54 -3.52
N THR A 135 -4.17 -12.39 -3.42
CA THR A 135 -3.22 -13.17 -4.22
C THR A 135 -3.13 -14.61 -3.71
N THR A 136 -3.22 -15.56 -4.62
CA THR A 136 -3.08 -16.98 -4.33
C THR A 136 -1.83 -17.55 -5.03
N GLU A 137 -1.34 -18.69 -4.55
CA GLU A 137 -0.21 -19.40 -5.17
C GLU A 137 -0.44 -19.69 -6.67
N GLN A 138 -1.67 -20.03 -7.03
CA GLN A 138 -2.07 -20.28 -8.42
C GLN A 138 -2.17 -19.01 -9.28
N GLY A 139 -2.44 -17.87 -8.67
CA GLY A 139 -2.54 -16.57 -9.35
C GLY A 139 -1.20 -15.86 -9.56
N MET A 140 -0.11 -16.41 -9.01
CA MET A 140 1.26 -15.91 -9.17
C MET A 140 2.06 -16.63 -10.25
N GLU A 141 1.42 -17.45 -11.09
CA GLU A 141 2.05 -17.92 -12.33
C GLU A 141 2.50 -16.72 -13.18
N PRO A 142 3.65 -16.79 -13.86
CA PRO A 142 4.30 -15.64 -14.54
C PRO A 142 3.39 -14.85 -15.48
N ASP A 143 2.33 -15.48 -15.97
CA ASP A 143 1.36 -14.88 -16.90
C ASP A 143 0.26 -14.05 -16.19
N GLY A 144 0.05 -14.22 -14.89
CA GLY A 144 -1.02 -13.55 -14.14
C GLY A 144 -0.72 -12.08 -13.84
N ILE A 145 0.53 -11.74 -13.53
CA ILE A 145 0.95 -10.36 -13.21
C ILE A 145 1.05 -9.54 -14.50
N ALA A 146 1.50 -10.13 -15.60
CA ALA A 146 1.56 -9.50 -16.91
C ALA A 146 0.16 -9.15 -17.45
N ALA A 147 -0.87 -9.96 -17.17
CA ALA A 147 -2.24 -9.72 -17.61
C ALA A 147 -2.89 -8.52 -16.89
N ALA A 148 -2.61 -8.30 -15.61
CA ALA A 148 -3.13 -7.16 -14.87
C ALA A 148 -2.50 -5.83 -15.34
N ALA A 149 -1.20 -5.81 -15.62
CA ALA A 149 -0.49 -4.66 -16.17
C ALA A 149 -0.94 -4.30 -17.58
N ALA A 150 -1.15 -5.30 -18.43
CA ALA A 150 -1.62 -5.11 -19.81
C ALA A 150 -3.06 -4.59 -19.90
N THR A 151 -3.91 -4.91 -18.92
CA THR A 151 -5.29 -4.40 -18.85
C THR A 151 -5.32 -2.93 -18.46
N ALA A 152 -4.44 -2.47 -17.57
CA ALA A 152 -4.32 -1.07 -17.18
C ALA A 152 -3.88 -0.19 -18.35
N GLU A 153 -2.89 -0.61 -19.15
CA GLU A 153 -2.40 0.13 -20.33
C GLU A 153 -3.42 0.21 -21.48
N ARG A 154 -4.34 -0.74 -21.58
CA ARG A 154 -5.41 -0.70 -22.59
C ARG A 154 -6.51 0.30 -22.28
N THR A 155 -6.77 0.56 -20.99
CA THR A 155 -7.81 1.50 -20.56
C THR A 155 -7.38 2.97 -20.74
N GLU A 156 -6.06 3.23 -20.72
CA GLU A 156 -5.52 4.58 -20.94
C GLU A 156 -5.42 5.01 -22.43
N ARG A 157 -5.64 4.07 -23.37
CA ARG A 157 -5.55 4.33 -24.83
C ARG A 157 -6.92 4.36 -25.53
N SER A 158 -8.04 4.29 -24.79
CA SER A 158 -9.41 4.45 -25.31
C SER A 158 -10.03 5.73 -24.80
#